data_8e3064d3bc9a9987d17fa07538e7c657
#
_entry.id   8e3064d3bc9a9987d17fa07538e7c657
#
_cell.length_a   1.000
_cell.length_b   1.000
_cell.length_c   1.000
_cell.angle_alpha   90.00
_cell.angle_beta   90.00
_cell.angle_gamma   90.00
#
_symmetry.space_group_name_H-M   'P 1'
#
loop_
_entity.id
_entity.type
_entity.pdbx_description
1 polymer ?
#
loop_
_entity_poly.entity_id
_entity_poly.type
_entity_poly.pdbx_seq_one_letter_code
_entity_poly.pdbx_strand_id
1 'polypeptide(L)'
;MTFYTINLLIYAAVDAMACLGLSQQFGIAGVTNFGFIIFQAAGGYAAAILAMPPQTANGGFQAYIGGWNLPFPIPWIGAAVVGGVIALPFTFLVGRRLRGDFAAVGLLVTAVLLNLVVTNYRPLLNGDAGLSLIPQPLQAR
;
A
#
# COMPACT_ATOMS: atom_id res chain seq x y z
N MET A 1 -0.22 -14.41 25.48
CA MET A 1 -1.49 -13.65 25.37
C MET A 1 -1.23 -12.19 24.95
N THR A 2 -0.32 -11.47 25.57
CA THR A 2 -0.02 -10.05 25.27
C THR A 2 0.35 -9.75 23.80
N PHE A 3 1.19 -10.57 23.16
CA PHE A 3 1.56 -10.35 21.75
C PHE A 3 0.38 -10.46 20.79
N TYR A 4 -0.52 -11.41 21.03
CA TYR A 4 -1.72 -11.56 20.22
C TYR A 4 -2.63 -10.34 20.34
N THR A 5 -2.83 -9.86 21.57
CA THR A 5 -3.68 -8.69 21.84
C THR A 5 -3.09 -7.42 21.20
N ILE A 6 -1.77 -7.23 21.27
CA ILE A 6 -1.09 -6.09 20.65
C ILE A 6 -1.25 -6.13 19.14
N ASN A 7 -1.01 -7.28 18.50
CA ASN A 7 -1.20 -7.42 17.06
C ASN A 7 -2.65 -7.15 16.64
N LEU A 8 -3.63 -7.67 17.38
CA LEU A 8 -5.03 -7.41 17.13
C LEU A 8 -5.37 -5.91 17.18
N LEU A 9 -4.85 -5.20 18.18
CA LEU A 9 -5.04 -3.75 18.32
C LEU A 9 -4.39 -2.97 17.17
N ILE A 10 -3.21 -3.38 16.70
CA ILE A 10 -2.55 -2.76 15.55
C ILE A 10 -3.40 -2.92 14.28
N TYR A 11 -3.87 -4.13 13.98
CA TYR A 11 -4.74 -4.36 12.82
C TYR A 11 -6.04 -3.58 12.93
N ALA A 12 -6.67 -3.58 14.10
CA ALA A 12 -7.90 -2.81 14.33
C ALA A 12 -7.68 -1.31 14.14
N ALA A 13 -6.53 -0.77 14.56
CA ALA A 13 -6.21 0.64 14.36
C ALA A 13 -5.98 0.98 12.88
N VAL A 14 -5.31 0.10 12.12
CA VAL A 14 -5.11 0.27 10.67
C VAL A 14 -6.45 0.22 9.94
N ASP A 15 -7.30 -0.73 10.27
CA ASP A 15 -8.63 -0.86 9.67
C ASP A 15 -9.52 0.34 10.02
N ALA A 16 -9.45 0.84 11.25
CA ALA A 16 -10.17 2.05 11.64
C ALA A 16 -9.74 3.27 10.84
N MET A 17 -8.44 3.47 10.60
CA MET A 17 -7.95 4.55 9.75
C MET A 17 -8.41 4.39 8.30
N ALA A 18 -8.41 3.18 7.78
CA ALA A 18 -8.93 2.86 6.45
C ALA A 18 -10.43 3.19 6.34
N CYS A 19 -11.23 2.78 7.31
CA CYS A 19 -12.66 3.08 7.38
C CYS A 19 -12.94 4.60 7.46
N LEU A 20 -12.15 5.34 8.23
CA LEU A 20 -12.27 6.80 8.30
C LEU A 20 -11.98 7.44 6.94
N GLY A 21 -10.93 7.01 6.24
CA GLY A 21 -10.62 7.48 4.90
C GLY A 21 -11.73 7.21 3.90
N LEU A 22 -12.29 6.00 3.90
CA LEU A 22 -13.42 5.62 3.04
C LEU A 22 -14.69 6.38 3.38
N SER A 23 -14.99 6.58 4.67
CA SER A 23 -16.18 7.33 5.09
C SER A 23 -16.11 8.80 4.67
N GLN A 24 -14.95 9.42 4.70
CA GLN A 24 -14.74 10.77 4.19
C GLN A 24 -14.92 10.84 2.68
N GLN A 25 -14.38 9.88 1.93
CA GLN A 25 -14.56 9.84 0.48
C GLN A 25 -16.03 9.67 0.10
N PHE A 26 -16.74 8.76 0.73
CA PHE A 26 -18.16 8.55 0.48
C PHE A 26 -19.01 9.74 0.95
N GLY A 27 -18.76 10.26 2.15
CA GLY A 27 -19.56 11.33 2.74
C GLY A 27 -19.35 12.69 2.09
N ILE A 28 -18.12 13.02 1.67
CA ILE A 28 -17.79 14.34 1.12
C ILE A 28 -17.82 14.32 -0.42
N ALA A 29 -17.21 13.31 -1.04
CA ALA A 29 -17.10 13.24 -2.49
C ALA A 29 -18.26 12.48 -3.15
N GLY A 30 -19.06 11.73 -2.39
CA GLY A 30 -20.18 10.94 -2.92
C GLY A 30 -19.75 9.81 -3.85
N VAL A 31 -18.47 9.42 -3.82
CA VAL A 31 -17.91 8.38 -4.69
C VAL A 31 -17.54 7.15 -3.87
N THR A 32 -18.12 6.02 -4.23
CA THR A 32 -17.76 4.73 -3.61
C THR A 32 -16.43 4.25 -4.20
N ASN A 33 -15.39 4.23 -3.39
CA ASN A 33 -14.06 3.83 -3.84
C ASN A 33 -13.80 2.35 -3.54
N PHE A 34 -14.16 1.46 -4.47
CA PHE A 34 -13.82 0.03 -4.37
C PHE A 34 -12.35 -0.28 -4.67
N GLY A 35 -11.60 0.69 -5.20
CA GLY A 35 -10.17 0.58 -5.45
C GLY A 35 -9.27 1.04 -4.31
N PHE A 36 -9.82 1.32 -3.14
CA PHE A 36 -9.07 1.81 -1.97
C PHE A 36 -7.83 0.96 -1.65
N ILE A 37 -7.93 -0.35 -1.81
CA ILE A 37 -6.84 -1.31 -1.56
C ILE A 37 -5.58 -1.00 -2.40
N ILE A 38 -5.72 -0.39 -3.59
CA ILE A 38 -4.58 -0.01 -4.45
C ILE A 38 -3.68 0.99 -3.72
N PHE A 39 -4.29 2.01 -3.13
CA PHE A 39 -3.55 3.10 -2.49
C PHE A 39 -2.89 2.61 -1.20
N GLN A 40 -3.58 1.76 -0.45
CA GLN A 40 -3.04 1.12 0.74
C GLN A 40 -1.87 0.18 0.39
N ALA A 41 -2.02 -0.65 -0.64
CA ALA A 41 -0.97 -1.54 -1.11
C ALA A 41 0.24 -0.75 -1.64
N ALA A 42 0.02 0.28 -2.45
CA ALA A 42 1.10 1.12 -2.99
C ALA A 42 1.92 1.79 -1.89
N GLY A 43 1.25 2.36 -0.87
CA GLY A 43 1.91 2.93 0.30
C GLY A 43 2.68 1.88 1.10
N GLY A 44 2.08 0.71 1.35
CA GLY A 44 2.70 -0.39 2.07
C GLY A 44 3.94 -0.94 1.38
N TYR A 45 3.86 -1.19 0.07
CA TYR A 45 5.00 -1.63 -0.72
C TYR A 45 6.11 -0.57 -0.80
N ALA A 46 5.76 0.70 -0.95
CA ALA A 46 6.72 1.80 -0.93
C ALA A 46 7.46 1.87 0.42
N ALA A 47 6.75 1.77 1.54
CA ALA A 47 7.36 1.72 2.87
C ALA A 47 8.32 0.52 3.00
N ALA A 48 7.89 -0.66 2.55
CA ALA A 48 8.70 -1.87 2.60
C ALA A 48 9.98 -1.73 1.79
N ILE A 49 9.90 -1.29 0.52
CA ILE A 49 11.05 -1.10 -0.38
C ILE A 49 12.05 -0.09 0.20
N LEU A 50 11.57 1.00 0.79
CA LEU A 50 12.43 2.02 1.37
C LEU A 50 13.11 1.56 2.67
N ALA A 51 12.44 0.69 3.45
CA ALA A 51 12.96 0.18 4.72
C ALA A 51 13.88 -1.04 4.54
N MET A 52 13.66 -1.86 3.50
CA MET A 52 14.42 -3.08 3.27
C MET A 52 15.85 -2.81 2.78
N PRO A 53 16.83 -3.65 3.14
CA PRO A 53 18.19 -3.57 2.60
C PRO A 53 18.22 -3.98 1.11
N PRO A 54 19.32 -3.66 0.37
CA PRO A 54 19.47 -4.11 -1.02
C PRO A 54 19.30 -5.62 -1.16
N GLN A 55 18.71 -6.07 -2.28
CA GLN A 55 18.42 -7.48 -2.55
C GLN A 55 19.65 -8.39 -2.40
N THR A 56 20.84 -7.89 -2.77
CA THR A 56 22.12 -8.58 -2.63
C THR A 56 22.49 -8.89 -1.18
N ALA A 57 22.08 -8.05 -0.24
CA ALA A 57 22.36 -8.24 1.19
C ALA A 57 21.45 -9.32 1.83
N ASN A 58 20.30 -9.61 1.22
CA ASN A 58 19.35 -10.61 1.71
C ASN A 58 19.56 -12.01 1.10
N GLY A 59 20.70 -12.28 0.48
CA GLY A 59 21.01 -13.59 -0.10
C GLY A 59 20.10 -14.03 -1.26
N GLY A 60 19.33 -13.10 -1.84
CA GLY A 60 18.48 -13.37 -3.02
C GLY A 60 17.18 -14.16 -2.73
N PHE A 61 16.80 -14.33 -1.48
CA PHE A 61 15.57 -15.07 -1.11
C PHE A 61 14.29 -14.40 -1.60
N GLN A 62 14.30 -13.07 -1.76
CA GLN A 62 13.16 -12.31 -2.21
C GLN A 62 13.56 -11.41 -3.37
N ALA A 63 12.73 -11.38 -4.42
CA ALA A 63 12.91 -10.49 -5.55
C ALA A 63 12.08 -9.20 -5.35
N TYR A 64 12.73 -8.05 -5.27
CA TYR A 64 12.08 -6.74 -5.20
C TYR A 64 12.95 -5.66 -5.81
N ILE A 65 12.32 -4.59 -6.25
CA ILE A 65 13.02 -3.44 -6.83
C ILE A 65 13.39 -2.47 -5.71
N GLY A 66 14.64 -2.02 -5.65
CA GLY A 66 15.10 -1.02 -4.70
C GLY A 66 15.82 -1.64 -3.50
N GLY A 67 15.38 -1.32 -2.29
CA GLY A 67 16.09 -1.69 -1.05
C GLY A 67 17.10 -0.62 -0.66
N TRP A 68 16.63 0.47 -0.06
CA TRP A 68 17.45 1.63 0.25
C TRP A 68 17.85 1.69 1.73
N ASN A 69 17.32 0.78 2.54
CA ASN A 69 17.67 0.64 3.95
C ASN A 69 17.61 1.96 4.73
N LEU A 70 16.58 2.77 4.46
CA LEU A 70 16.42 4.08 5.07
C LEU A 70 15.96 3.94 6.53
N PRO A 71 16.50 4.78 7.44
CA PRO A 71 16.10 4.77 8.83
C PRO A 71 14.68 5.33 9.01
N PHE A 72 14.00 4.86 10.06
CA PHE A 72 12.76 5.49 10.52
C PHE A 72 12.98 6.99 10.82
N PRO A 73 12.10 7.93 10.45
CA PRO A 73 10.75 7.77 9.86
C PRO A 73 10.65 7.92 8.33
N ILE A 74 11.75 7.95 7.60
CA ILE A 74 11.80 8.25 6.15
C ILE A 74 10.91 7.30 5.31
N PRO A 75 10.90 5.97 5.53
CA PRO A 75 10.05 5.06 4.78
C PRO A 75 8.55 5.38 4.90
N TRP A 76 8.11 5.90 6.02
CA TRP A 76 6.70 6.27 6.24
C TRP A 76 6.30 7.53 5.47
N ILE A 77 7.18 8.52 5.47
CA ILE A 77 6.99 9.74 4.67
C ILE A 77 6.98 9.37 3.18
N GLY A 78 7.93 8.53 2.75
CA GLY A 78 7.98 8.03 1.39
C GLY A 78 6.71 7.27 0.98
N ALA A 79 6.19 6.42 1.85
CA ALA A 79 4.92 5.72 1.62
C ALA A 79 3.75 6.67 1.43
N ALA A 80 3.65 7.71 2.26
CA ALA A 80 2.59 8.73 2.15
C ALA A 80 2.71 9.51 0.83
N VAL A 81 3.92 9.88 0.43
CA VAL A 81 4.17 10.58 -0.83
C VAL A 81 3.82 9.70 -2.03
N VAL A 82 4.28 8.44 -2.06
CA VAL A 82 4.01 7.52 -3.17
C VAL A 82 2.51 7.22 -3.27
N GLY A 83 1.85 6.93 -2.15
CA GLY A 83 0.40 6.72 -2.11
C GLY A 83 -0.37 7.95 -2.61
N GLY A 84 0.04 9.16 -2.20
CA GLY A 84 -0.54 10.42 -2.67
C GLY A 84 -0.34 10.65 -4.17
N VAL A 85 0.88 10.45 -4.68
CA VAL A 85 1.20 10.61 -6.11
C VAL A 85 0.39 9.64 -6.98
N ILE A 86 0.25 8.39 -6.55
CA ILE A 86 -0.57 7.39 -7.26
C ILE A 86 -2.05 7.77 -7.20
N ALA A 87 -2.54 8.38 -6.12
CA ALA A 87 -3.93 8.82 -6.02
C ALA A 87 -4.28 9.99 -6.94
N LEU A 88 -3.32 10.86 -7.32
CA LEU A 88 -3.59 12.05 -8.16
C LEU A 88 -4.24 11.72 -9.52
N PRO A 89 -3.71 10.81 -10.36
CA PRO A 89 -4.33 10.52 -11.65
C PRO A 89 -5.72 9.94 -11.50
N PHE A 90 -5.97 9.14 -10.46
CA PHE A 90 -7.29 8.58 -10.19
C PHE A 90 -8.29 9.67 -9.76
N THR A 91 -7.87 10.59 -8.90
CA THR A 91 -8.70 11.72 -8.46
C THR A 91 -9.06 12.61 -9.65
N PHE A 92 -8.11 12.87 -10.55
CA PHE A 92 -8.36 13.66 -11.75
C PHE A 92 -9.31 12.97 -12.73
N LEU A 93 -9.16 11.66 -12.93
CA LEU A 93 -10.01 10.86 -13.81
C LEU A 93 -11.45 10.77 -13.29
N VAL A 94 -11.60 10.46 -12.00
CA VAL A 94 -12.91 10.35 -11.33
C VAL A 94 -13.60 11.70 -11.26
N GLY A 95 -12.88 12.77 -10.86
CA GLY A 95 -13.48 14.10 -10.68
C GLY A 95 -13.92 14.79 -11.96
N ARG A 96 -13.33 14.46 -13.12
CA ARG A 96 -13.61 15.16 -14.39
C ARG A 96 -14.35 14.35 -15.45
N ARG A 97 -14.30 13.03 -15.42
CA ARG A 97 -14.72 12.21 -16.55
C ARG A 97 -15.75 11.14 -16.23
N LEU A 98 -15.85 10.68 -14.99
CA LEU A 98 -16.66 9.52 -14.66
C LEU A 98 -17.80 9.91 -13.70
N ARG A 99 -19.01 9.41 -13.97
CA ARG A 99 -20.11 9.42 -13.01
C ARG A 99 -19.79 8.47 -11.87
N GLY A 100 -20.24 8.75 -10.65
CA GLY A 100 -19.86 8.04 -9.44
C GLY A 100 -19.88 6.51 -9.53
N ASP A 101 -20.93 5.93 -10.12
CA ASP A 101 -21.08 4.48 -10.24
C ASP A 101 -20.04 3.86 -11.19
N PHE A 102 -19.78 4.51 -12.34
CA PHE A 102 -18.75 4.06 -13.29
C PHE A 102 -17.34 4.23 -12.71
N ALA A 103 -17.13 5.24 -11.89
CA ALA A 103 -15.87 5.44 -11.20
C ALA A 103 -15.58 4.30 -10.20
N ALA A 104 -16.59 3.88 -9.45
CA ALA A 104 -16.47 2.78 -8.50
C ALA A 104 -16.09 1.46 -9.19
N VAL A 105 -16.76 1.11 -10.30
CA VAL A 105 -16.46 -0.09 -11.10
C VAL A 105 -15.07 0.02 -11.75
N GLY A 106 -14.73 1.18 -12.32
CA GLY A 106 -13.42 1.41 -12.93
C GLY A 106 -12.26 1.26 -11.95
N LEU A 107 -12.42 1.79 -10.72
CA LEU A 107 -11.44 1.61 -9.66
C LEU A 107 -11.31 0.16 -9.21
N LEU A 108 -12.44 -0.57 -9.13
CA LEU A 108 -12.42 -2.00 -8.81
C LEU A 108 -11.65 -2.81 -9.87
N VAL A 109 -11.95 -2.59 -11.15
CA VAL A 109 -11.26 -3.28 -12.26
C VAL A 109 -9.76 -2.96 -12.23
N THR A 110 -9.41 -1.70 -12.01
CA THR A 110 -8.00 -1.29 -11.90
C THR A 110 -7.31 -1.97 -10.70
N ALA A 111 -8.00 -2.12 -9.57
CA ALA A 111 -7.47 -2.83 -8.41
C ALA A 111 -7.17 -4.29 -8.73
N VAL A 112 -8.08 -4.98 -9.40
CA VAL A 112 -7.89 -6.37 -9.81
C VAL A 112 -6.73 -6.51 -10.80
N LEU A 113 -6.63 -5.62 -11.80
CA LEU A 113 -5.54 -5.65 -12.77
C LEU A 113 -4.18 -5.40 -12.12
N LEU A 114 -4.07 -4.42 -11.22
CA LEU A 114 -2.83 -4.16 -10.49
C LEU A 114 -2.45 -5.32 -9.58
N ASN A 115 -3.42 -5.93 -8.90
CA ASN A 115 -3.17 -7.13 -8.11
C ASN A 115 -2.64 -8.28 -8.98
N LEU A 116 -3.23 -8.52 -10.16
CA LEU A 116 -2.74 -9.52 -11.11
C LEU A 116 -1.31 -9.23 -11.59
N VAL A 117 -0.96 -7.97 -11.82
CA VAL A 117 0.41 -7.59 -12.20
C VAL A 117 1.38 -7.87 -11.06
N VAL A 118 1.05 -7.48 -9.84
CA VAL A 118 1.91 -7.68 -8.67
C VAL A 118 2.12 -9.16 -8.36
N THR A 119 1.07 -9.98 -8.44
CA THR A 119 1.14 -11.41 -8.12
C THR A 119 1.86 -12.21 -9.22
N ASN A 120 1.68 -11.85 -10.49
CA ASN A 120 2.29 -12.61 -11.59
C ASN A 120 3.73 -12.16 -11.93
N TYR A 121 4.11 -10.91 -11.62
CA TYR A 121 5.42 -10.40 -11.99
C TYR A 121 6.38 -10.40 -10.78
N ARG A 122 6.97 -11.56 -10.51
CA ARG A 122 7.92 -11.80 -9.40
C ARG A 122 9.05 -10.76 -9.24
N PRO A 123 9.69 -10.27 -10.31
CA PRO A 123 10.80 -9.34 -10.16
C PRO A 123 10.43 -8.00 -9.51
N LEU A 124 9.14 -7.64 -9.54
CA LEU A 124 8.67 -6.36 -9.02
C LEU A 124 8.60 -6.36 -7.49
N LEU A 125 7.82 -7.29 -6.91
CA LEU A 125 7.45 -7.31 -5.49
C LEU A 125 7.36 -8.74 -4.93
N ASN A 126 8.20 -9.64 -5.42
CA ASN A 126 8.22 -11.06 -5.05
C ASN A 126 6.95 -11.87 -5.43
N GLY A 127 6.05 -11.28 -6.23
CA GLY A 127 4.84 -11.94 -6.71
C GLY A 127 3.88 -12.34 -5.59
N ASP A 128 3.30 -13.54 -5.71
CA ASP A 128 2.30 -14.06 -4.78
C ASP A 128 2.84 -14.31 -3.35
N ALA A 129 4.15 -14.51 -3.19
CA ALA A 129 4.78 -14.70 -1.88
C ALA A 129 4.86 -13.40 -1.06
N GLY A 130 4.75 -12.24 -1.71
CA GLY A 130 4.84 -10.93 -1.08
C GLY A 130 6.21 -10.61 -0.49
N LEU A 131 6.32 -9.45 0.15
CA LEU A 131 7.52 -9.02 0.86
C LEU A 131 7.44 -9.44 2.33
N SER A 132 8.46 -10.13 2.81
CA SER A 132 8.62 -10.54 4.21
C SER A 132 9.94 -10.02 4.78
N LEU A 133 10.16 -10.21 6.09
CA LEU A 133 11.37 -9.74 6.79
C LEU A 133 11.58 -8.21 6.71
N ILE A 134 10.48 -7.45 6.72
CA ILE A 134 10.56 -6.00 6.76
C ILE A 134 11.14 -5.56 8.11
N PRO A 135 12.19 -4.72 8.14
CA PRO A 135 12.81 -4.26 9.39
C PRO A 135 11.79 -3.53 10.27
N GLN A 136 11.76 -3.88 11.54
CA GLN A 136 10.89 -3.18 12.49
C GLN A 136 11.43 -1.77 12.78
N PRO A 137 10.57 -0.74 12.80
CA PRO A 137 11.01 0.66 12.85
C PRO A 137 11.72 1.06 14.14
N LEU A 138 11.53 0.32 15.22
CA LEU A 138 12.08 0.61 16.55
C LEU A 138 13.06 -0.46 17.05
N GLN A 139 13.46 -1.41 16.23
CA GLN A 139 14.49 -2.36 16.59
C GLN A 139 15.85 -1.67 16.56
N ALA A 140 16.50 -1.60 17.72
CA ALA A 140 17.88 -1.10 17.83
C ALA A 140 18.78 -1.94 16.91
N ARG A 141 19.50 -1.26 16.01
CA ARG A 141 20.53 -1.85 15.15
C ARG A 141 21.82 -2.00 15.92
#